data_c2fc064f8813a73b815610baa0c59f91
#
_entry.id   c2fc064f8813a73b815610baa0c59f91
#
_cell.length_a   1.000
_cell.length_b   1.000
_cell.length_c   1.000
_cell.angle_alpha   90.00
_cell.angle_beta   90.00
_cell.angle_gamma   90.00
#
_symmetry.space_group_name_H-M   'P 1'
#
loop_
_entity.id
_entity.type
_entity.pdbx_description
1 polymer ?
#
loop_
_entity_poly.entity_id
_entity_poly.type
_entity_poly.pdbx_seq_one_letter_code
_entity_poly.pdbx_strand_id
1 'polypeptide(L)'
;MVNLISTGSNYIIIIMGVIYAISCFTVFLPSSEKVQAKRMDRQELFMFLFHFICYGVLFVKTLDTKLIFLYAVQVAFFKLLIFIYSRVYVDCSRILMNHTCFLLLIGFVMLTRLSFDKAVKQFAIAAGTSVIVLFIPYFMQKAAGLKRLKWVYGILGLLFLASVFVIGTSQNGATNWISLGHGTVSYTHLTLPTNREV
;
A
#
# COMPACT_ATOMS: atom_id res chain seq x y z
N MET A 1 -32.19 -6.23 -7.81
CA MET A 1 -31.11 -5.95 -8.76
C MET A 1 -29.80 -5.58 -8.04
N VAL A 2 -29.78 -4.61 -7.10
CA VAL A 2 -28.58 -4.20 -6.36
C VAL A 2 -27.93 -5.36 -5.57
N ASN A 3 -28.71 -6.23 -4.94
CA ASN A 3 -28.19 -7.40 -4.20
C ASN A 3 -27.50 -8.42 -5.12
N LEU A 4 -28.02 -8.63 -6.33
CA LEU A 4 -27.41 -9.55 -7.30
C LEU A 4 -26.07 -9.01 -7.80
N ILE A 5 -26.00 -7.69 -8.10
CA ILE A 5 -24.76 -7.00 -8.48
C ILE A 5 -23.76 -7.04 -7.33
N SER A 6 -24.21 -6.83 -6.08
CA SER A 6 -23.35 -6.89 -4.90
C SER A 6 -22.76 -8.28 -4.67
N THR A 7 -23.56 -9.33 -4.80
CA THR A 7 -23.08 -10.71 -4.63
C THR A 7 -22.15 -11.12 -5.77
N GLY A 8 -22.52 -10.84 -7.02
CA GLY A 8 -21.69 -11.13 -8.18
C GLY A 8 -20.34 -10.39 -8.15
N SER A 9 -20.34 -9.12 -7.71
CA SER A 9 -19.09 -8.33 -7.62
C SER A 9 -18.11 -8.86 -6.59
N ASN A 10 -18.58 -9.45 -5.49
CA ASN A 10 -17.69 -10.06 -4.50
C ASN A 10 -16.89 -11.23 -5.09
N TYR A 11 -17.55 -12.08 -5.89
CA TYR A 11 -16.88 -13.19 -6.57
C TYR A 11 -15.85 -12.68 -7.59
N ILE A 12 -16.20 -11.63 -8.36
CA ILE A 12 -15.27 -11.05 -9.34
C ILE A 12 -14.02 -10.47 -8.64
N ILE A 13 -14.18 -9.78 -7.52
CA ILE A 13 -13.08 -9.23 -6.75
C ILE A 13 -12.17 -10.35 -6.22
N ILE A 14 -12.75 -11.43 -5.69
CA ILE A 14 -11.99 -12.58 -5.20
C ILE A 14 -11.22 -13.24 -6.35
N ILE A 15 -11.88 -13.50 -7.48
CA ILE A 15 -11.25 -14.10 -8.66
C ILE A 15 -10.09 -13.24 -9.15
N MET A 16 -10.28 -11.92 -9.25
CA MET A 16 -9.21 -11.00 -9.67
C MET A 16 -8.03 -10.98 -8.68
N GLY A 17 -8.31 -11.06 -7.38
CA GLY A 17 -7.27 -11.19 -6.36
C GLY A 17 -6.47 -12.50 -6.50
N VAL A 18 -7.16 -13.62 -6.76
CA VAL A 18 -6.51 -14.92 -7.02
C VAL A 18 -5.68 -14.88 -8.30
N ILE A 19 -6.19 -14.28 -9.38
CA ILE A 19 -5.44 -14.12 -10.64
C ILE A 19 -4.16 -13.29 -10.40
N TYR A 20 -4.27 -12.20 -9.63
CA TYR A 20 -3.11 -11.41 -9.26
C TYR A 20 -2.10 -12.25 -8.44
N ALA A 21 -2.57 -13.00 -7.44
CA ALA A 21 -1.71 -13.86 -6.63
C ALA A 21 -1.00 -14.93 -7.47
N ILE A 22 -1.71 -15.59 -8.38
CA ILE A 22 -1.11 -16.55 -9.34
C ILE A 22 -0.07 -15.85 -10.22
N SER A 23 -0.36 -14.64 -10.69
CA SER A 23 0.58 -13.87 -11.51
C SER A 23 1.90 -13.59 -10.78
N CYS A 24 1.87 -13.42 -9.45
CA CYS A 24 3.06 -13.23 -8.63
C CYS A 24 4.02 -14.43 -8.71
N PHE A 25 3.49 -15.65 -8.67
CA PHE A 25 4.30 -16.88 -8.78
C PHE A 25 4.82 -17.09 -10.20
N THR A 26 4.05 -16.72 -11.22
CA THR A 26 4.46 -16.92 -12.61
C THR A 26 5.68 -16.08 -13.02
N VAL A 27 5.95 -14.97 -12.32
CA VAL A 27 7.13 -14.14 -12.58
C VAL A 27 8.43 -14.86 -12.26
N PHE A 28 8.42 -15.77 -11.26
CA PHE A 28 9.59 -16.54 -10.84
C PHE A 28 9.90 -17.75 -11.72
N LEU A 29 9.02 -18.10 -12.65
CA LEU A 29 9.26 -19.22 -13.55
C LEU A 29 10.42 -18.87 -14.53
N PRO A 30 11.35 -19.83 -14.76
CA PRO A 30 12.47 -19.63 -15.68
C PRO A 30 11.98 -19.17 -17.06
N SER A 31 12.51 -18.04 -17.53
CA SER A 31 12.11 -17.49 -18.82
C SER A 31 13.11 -16.41 -19.25
N SER A 32 13.07 -16.06 -20.56
CA SER A 32 13.88 -14.96 -21.06
C SER A 32 13.47 -13.62 -20.43
N GLU A 33 14.41 -12.67 -20.34
CA GLU A 33 14.17 -11.32 -19.76
C GLU A 33 12.96 -10.61 -20.39
N LYS A 34 12.77 -10.76 -21.70
CA LYS A 34 11.63 -10.18 -22.42
C LYS A 34 10.29 -10.77 -21.95
N VAL A 35 10.24 -12.08 -21.70
CA VAL A 35 9.03 -12.75 -21.19
C VAL A 35 8.76 -12.36 -19.76
N GLN A 36 9.80 -12.24 -18.94
CA GLN A 36 9.68 -11.80 -17.55
C GLN A 36 9.17 -10.36 -17.47
N ALA A 37 9.70 -9.44 -18.27
CA ALA A 37 9.20 -8.06 -18.37
C ALA A 37 7.71 -8.02 -18.74
N LYS A 38 7.29 -8.81 -19.76
CA LYS A 38 5.88 -8.90 -20.15
C LYS A 38 4.98 -9.47 -19.05
N ARG A 39 5.48 -10.37 -18.22
CA ARG A 39 4.74 -10.89 -17.05
C ARG A 39 4.54 -9.81 -16.00
N MET A 40 5.56 -8.98 -15.75
CA MET A 40 5.45 -7.84 -14.82
C MET A 40 4.49 -6.76 -15.31
N ASP A 41 4.48 -6.48 -16.63
CA ASP A 41 3.50 -5.54 -17.22
C ASP A 41 2.06 -6.07 -17.09
N ARG A 42 1.87 -7.37 -17.29
CA ARG A 42 0.56 -8.02 -17.10
C ARG A 42 0.12 -8.00 -15.62
N GLN A 43 1.04 -8.19 -14.69
CA GLN A 43 0.77 -8.07 -13.26
C GLN A 43 0.31 -6.66 -12.90
N GLU A 44 0.97 -5.64 -13.44
CA GLU A 44 0.59 -4.24 -13.28
C GLU A 44 -0.81 -3.98 -13.85
N LEU A 45 -1.14 -4.54 -15.02
CA LEU A 45 -2.47 -4.44 -15.61
C LEU A 45 -3.55 -5.06 -14.68
N PHE A 46 -3.30 -6.26 -14.15
CA PHE A 46 -4.25 -6.91 -13.23
C PHE A 46 -4.45 -6.11 -11.94
N MET A 47 -3.41 -5.48 -11.42
CA MET A 47 -3.48 -4.59 -10.27
C MET A 47 -4.44 -3.42 -10.52
N PHE A 48 -4.29 -2.71 -11.64
CA PHE A 48 -5.17 -1.59 -11.99
C PHE A 48 -6.58 -2.03 -12.34
N LEU A 49 -6.75 -3.19 -12.97
CA LEU A 49 -8.06 -3.75 -13.26
C LEU A 49 -8.80 -4.14 -11.98
N PHE A 50 -8.12 -4.76 -11.02
CA PHE A 50 -8.67 -5.02 -9.69
C PHE A 50 -9.14 -3.73 -9.00
N HIS A 51 -8.30 -2.71 -9.02
CA HIS A 51 -8.62 -1.40 -8.43
C HIS A 51 -9.85 -0.76 -9.11
N PHE A 52 -9.92 -0.81 -10.44
CA PHE A 52 -11.05 -0.32 -11.21
C PHE A 52 -12.36 -1.02 -10.82
N ILE A 53 -12.34 -2.35 -10.74
CA ILE A 53 -13.52 -3.15 -10.37
C ILE A 53 -13.99 -2.79 -8.96
N CYS A 54 -13.06 -2.68 -7.98
CA CYS A 54 -13.38 -2.33 -6.61
C CYS A 54 -14.05 -0.95 -6.51
N TYR A 55 -13.48 0.08 -7.17
CA TYR A 55 -14.09 1.41 -7.19
C TYR A 55 -15.40 1.46 -7.98
N GLY A 56 -15.51 0.69 -9.06
CA GLY A 56 -16.76 0.54 -9.81
C GLY A 56 -17.89 -0.01 -8.94
N VAL A 57 -17.59 -1.03 -8.13
CA VAL A 57 -18.58 -1.60 -7.18
C VAL A 57 -18.95 -0.58 -6.09
N LEU A 58 -17.98 0.16 -5.56
CA LEU A 58 -18.26 1.20 -4.58
C LEU A 58 -19.12 2.31 -5.19
N PHE A 59 -18.83 2.73 -6.41
CA PHE A 59 -19.60 3.74 -7.11
C PHE A 59 -21.06 3.31 -7.37
N VAL A 60 -21.26 2.07 -7.83
CA VAL A 60 -22.62 1.53 -8.06
C VAL A 60 -23.44 1.47 -6.77
N LYS A 61 -22.79 1.26 -5.62
CA LYS A 61 -23.46 1.22 -4.31
C LYS A 61 -23.80 2.58 -3.73
N THR A 62 -22.95 3.58 -3.96
CA THR A 62 -23.06 4.91 -3.31
C THR A 62 -23.54 6.01 -4.25
N LEU A 63 -23.33 5.84 -5.57
CA LEU A 63 -23.58 6.83 -6.62
C LEU A 63 -22.88 8.18 -6.36
N ASP A 64 -21.78 8.18 -5.56
CA ASP A 64 -21.02 9.38 -5.24
C ASP A 64 -19.92 9.63 -6.27
N THR A 65 -20.04 10.73 -7.00
CA THR A 65 -19.06 11.14 -8.03
C THR A 65 -17.67 11.46 -7.47
N LYS A 66 -17.56 11.77 -6.18
CA LYS A 66 -16.26 11.98 -5.51
C LYS A 66 -15.36 10.73 -5.58
N LEU A 67 -15.98 9.54 -5.63
CA LEU A 67 -15.23 8.28 -5.77
C LEU A 67 -14.51 8.18 -7.11
N ILE A 68 -15.13 8.66 -8.20
CA ILE A 68 -14.52 8.66 -9.53
C ILE A 68 -13.28 9.56 -9.54
N PHE A 69 -13.41 10.75 -8.94
CA PHE A 69 -12.29 11.68 -8.84
C PHE A 69 -11.13 11.09 -8.02
N LEU A 70 -11.42 10.52 -6.83
CA LEU A 70 -10.42 9.89 -5.99
C LEU A 70 -9.73 8.72 -6.70
N TYR A 71 -10.50 7.88 -7.40
CA TYR A 71 -9.97 6.79 -8.23
C TYR A 71 -9.01 7.31 -9.30
N ALA A 72 -9.40 8.33 -10.06
CA ALA A 72 -8.58 8.88 -11.13
C ALA A 72 -7.24 9.44 -10.60
N VAL A 73 -7.29 10.16 -9.48
CA VAL A 73 -6.09 10.70 -8.82
C VAL A 73 -5.18 9.59 -8.32
N GLN A 74 -5.72 8.54 -7.72
CA GLN A 74 -4.95 7.37 -7.26
C GLN A 74 -4.28 6.64 -8.43
N VAL A 75 -5.01 6.37 -9.52
CA VAL A 75 -4.44 5.71 -10.71
C VAL A 75 -3.31 6.54 -11.31
N ALA A 76 -3.53 7.85 -11.49
CA ALA A 76 -2.51 8.76 -12.02
C ALA A 76 -1.26 8.77 -11.11
N PHE A 77 -1.44 8.84 -9.81
CA PHE A 77 -0.36 8.83 -8.83
C PHE A 77 0.45 7.53 -8.90
N PHE A 78 -0.19 6.35 -8.85
CA PHE A 78 0.52 5.08 -8.87
C PHE A 78 1.21 4.81 -10.21
N LYS A 79 0.61 5.20 -11.33
CA LYS A 79 1.26 5.15 -12.65
C LYS A 79 2.51 6.03 -12.68
N LEU A 80 2.40 7.25 -12.19
CA LEU A 80 3.52 8.19 -12.10
C LEU A 80 4.62 7.65 -11.18
N LEU A 81 4.25 7.09 -10.02
CA LEU A 81 5.17 6.51 -9.06
C LEU A 81 5.98 5.35 -9.68
N ILE A 82 5.31 4.38 -10.29
CA ILE A 82 5.96 3.25 -10.97
C ILE A 82 6.87 3.75 -12.09
N PHE A 83 6.42 4.73 -12.88
CA PHE A 83 7.21 5.33 -13.94
C PHE A 83 8.47 6.02 -13.41
N ILE A 84 8.37 6.84 -12.36
CA ILE A 84 9.52 7.55 -11.78
C ILE A 84 10.52 6.56 -11.21
N TYR A 85 10.06 5.58 -10.40
CA TYR A 85 10.96 4.59 -9.81
C TYR A 85 11.68 3.75 -10.86
N SER A 86 11.02 3.35 -11.93
CA SER A 86 11.63 2.58 -13.01
C SER A 86 12.64 3.39 -13.84
N ARG A 87 12.55 4.73 -13.82
CA ARG A 87 13.47 5.63 -14.52
C ARG A 87 14.65 6.06 -13.65
N VAL A 88 14.38 6.34 -12.37
CA VAL A 88 15.40 6.86 -11.44
C VAL A 88 16.27 5.73 -10.89
N TYR A 89 15.69 4.57 -10.64
CA TYR A 89 16.37 3.42 -10.03
C TYR A 89 16.32 2.21 -10.95
N VAL A 90 17.35 2.08 -11.80
CA VAL A 90 17.46 0.99 -12.79
C VAL A 90 17.47 -0.39 -12.13
N ASP A 91 18.10 -0.51 -10.94
CA ASP A 91 18.19 -1.76 -10.16
C ASP A 91 16.99 -2.00 -9.23
N CYS A 92 15.95 -1.18 -9.32
CA CYS A 92 14.77 -1.37 -8.49
C CYS A 92 13.97 -2.60 -8.92
N SER A 93 13.66 -3.46 -7.96
CA SER A 93 12.82 -4.62 -8.21
C SER A 93 11.38 -4.21 -8.57
N ARG A 94 11.01 -4.30 -9.85
CA ARG A 94 9.65 -4.02 -10.32
C ARG A 94 8.59 -4.89 -9.63
N ILE A 95 8.95 -6.13 -9.27
CA ILE A 95 8.06 -7.04 -8.56
C ILE A 95 7.69 -6.46 -7.19
N LEU A 96 8.71 -6.03 -6.43
CA LEU A 96 8.49 -5.42 -5.11
C LEU A 96 7.64 -4.16 -5.20
N MET A 97 7.89 -3.34 -6.23
CA MET A 97 7.11 -2.12 -6.47
C MET A 97 5.65 -2.43 -6.78
N ASN A 98 5.39 -3.38 -7.69
CA ASN A 98 4.03 -3.80 -8.01
C ASN A 98 3.28 -4.33 -6.78
N HIS A 99 3.95 -5.13 -5.93
CA HIS A 99 3.33 -5.64 -4.71
C HIS A 99 3.02 -4.55 -3.69
N THR A 100 3.96 -3.63 -3.48
CA THR A 100 3.74 -2.49 -2.59
C THR A 100 2.58 -1.63 -3.08
N CYS A 101 2.52 -1.31 -4.36
CA CYS A 101 1.41 -0.58 -4.95
C CYS A 101 0.08 -1.33 -4.81
N PHE A 102 0.06 -2.64 -5.06
CA PHE A 102 -1.15 -3.45 -4.93
C PHE A 102 -1.70 -3.47 -3.50
N LEU A 103 -0.84 -3.66 -2.50
CA LEU A 103 -1.24 -3.63 -1.10
C LEU A 103 -1.77 -2.25 -0.67
N LEU A 104 -1.12 -1.17 -1.14
CA LEU A 104 -1.62 0.19 -0.90
C LEU A 104 -2.99 0.42 -1.55
N LEU A 105 -3.19 -0.05 -2.79
CA LEU A 105 -4.47 0.07 -3.48
C LEU A 105 -5.59 -0.68 -2.73
N ILE A 106 -5.34 -1.90 -2.24
CA ILE A 106 -6.29 -2.63 -1.39
C ILE A 106 -6.61 -1.80 -0.15
N GLY A 107 -5.60 -1.27 0.53
CA GLY A 107 -5.77 -0.44 1.72
C GLY A 107 -6.65 0.78 1.45
N PHE A 108 -6.44 1.48 0.33
CA PHE A 108 -7.26 2.63 -0.05
C PHE A 108 -8.71 2.26 -0.38
N VAL A 109 -8.93 1.15 -1.09
CA VAL A 109 -10.29 0.64 -1.34
C VAL A 109 -11.02 0.37 -0.02
N MET A 110 -10.36 -0.29 0.93
CA MET A 110 -10.95 -0.60 2.24
C MET A 110 -11.24 0.66 3.05
N LEU A 111 -10.32 1.62 3.08
CA LEU A 111 -10.51 2.90 3.75
C LEU A 111 -11.63 3.72 3.11
N THR A 112 -11.68 3.77 1.78
CA THR A 112 -12.75 4.48 1.04
C THR A 112 -14.11 3.91 1.36
N ARG A 113 -14.21 2.59 1.50
CA ARG A 113 -15.45 1.91 1.92
C ARG A 113 -15.90 2.30 3.33
N LEU A 114 -14.95 2.49 4.25
CA LEU A 114 -15.24 2.81 5.66
C LEU A 114 -15.48 4.30 5.87
N SER A 115 -14.66 5.16 5.26
CA SER A 115 -14.74 6.62 5.40
C SER A 115 -13.95 7.30 4.29
N PHE A 116 -14.64 8.07 3.46
CA PHE A 116 -14.03 8.82 2.36
C PHE A 116 -12.95 9.80 2.87
N ASP A 117 -13.23 10.55 3.94
CA ASP A 117 -12.30 11.55 4.48
C ASP A 117 -11.01 10.91 5.02
N LYS A 118 -11.12 9.74 5.66
CA LYS A 118 -9.95 8.98 6.12
C LYS A 118 -9.13 8.45 4.94
N ALA A 119 -9.79 8.01 3.86
CA ALA A 119 -9.11 7.56 2.65
C ALA A 119 -8.33 8.69 1.98
N VAL A 120 -8.90 9.89 1.87
CA VAL A 120 -8.22 11.07 1.31
C VAL A 120 -7.02 11.47 2.17
N LYS A 121 -7.17 11.53 3.50
CA LYS A 121 -6.06 11.84 4.41
C LYS A 121 -4.94 10.80 4.30
N GLN A 122 -5.28 9.53 4.31
CA GLN A 122 -4.29 8.45 4.18
C GLN A 122 -3.59 8.48 2.83
N PHE A 123 -4.31 8.77 1.75
CA PHE A 123 -3.72 8.93 0.43
C PHE A 123 -2.74 10.11 0.38
N ALA A 124 -3.09 11.25 0.96
CA ALA A 124 -2.20 12.41 1.05
C ALA A 124 -0.90 12.09 1.82
N ILE A 125 -1.02 11.38 2.94
CA ILE A 125 0.15 10.92 3.72
C ILE A 125 1.01 9.96 2.89
N ALA A 126 0.39 8.96 2.24
CA ALA A 126 1.11 7.99 1.42
C ALA A 126 1.80 8.65 0.21
N ALA A 127 1.16 9.63 -0.41
CA ALA A 127 1.76 10.40 -1.50
C ALA A 127 2.98 11.21 -1.02
N GLY A 128 2.84 11.91 0.10
CA GLY A 128 3.94 12.68 0.69
C GLY A 128 5.11 11.80 1.10
N THR A 129 4.86 10.68 1.78
CA THR A 129 5.90 9.73 2.18
C THR A 129 6.57 9.06 0.97
N SER A 130 5.83 8.76 -0.10
CA SER A 130 6.40 8.19 -1.33
C SER A 130 7.40 9.14 -2.00
N VAL A 131 7.13 10.44 -1.96
CA VAL A 131 8.06 11.47 -2.45
C VAL A 131 9.33 11.49 -1.59
N ILE A 132 9.19 11.44 -0.25
CA ILE A 132 10.35 11.41 0.66
C ILE A 132 11.18 10.15 0.42
N VAL A 133 10.54 8.99 0.31
CA VAL A 133 11.20 7.69 0.08
C VAL A 133 11.95 7.67 -1.26
N LEU A 134 11.47 8.40 -2.27
CA LEU A 134 12.17 8.53 -3.56
C LEU A 134 13.58 9.12 -3.40
N PHE A 135 13.81 10.00 -2.43
CA PHE A 135 15.12 10.63 -2.21
C PHE A 135 16.06 9.78 -1.34
N ILE A 136 15.54 8.82 -0.57
CA ILE A 136 16.36 8.01 0.36
C ILE A 136 17.51 7.28 -0.34
N PRO A 137 17.32 6.53 -1.45
CA PRO A 137 18.42 5.84 -2.13
C PRO A 137 19.49 6.80 -2.66
N TYR A 138 19.09 7.98 -3.13
CA TYR A 138 20.01 9.01 -3.57
C TYR A 138 20.91 9.49 -2.44
N PHE A 139 20.33 9.80 -1.28
CA PHE A 139 21.10 10.18 -0.10
C PHE A 139 22.01 9.05 0.40
N MET A 140 21.52 7.81 0.39
CA MET A 140 22.30 6.65 0.81
C MET A 140 23.49 6.34 -0.11
N GLN A 141 23.37 6.61 -1.40
CA GLN A 141 24.50 6.47 -2.35
C GLN A 141 25.57 7.53 -2.11
N LYS A 142 25.15 8.77 -1.80
CA LYS A 142 26.07 9.91 -1.64
C LYS A 142 26.75 9.94 -0.27
N ALA A 143 26.10 9.41 0.76
CA ALA A 143 26.60 9.40 2.14
C ALA A 143 27.14 8.03 2.54
N ALA A 144 28.39 7.72 2.13
CA ALA A 144 29.06 6.46 2.47
C ALA A 144 29.13 6.19 3.99
N GLY A 145 29.13 7.24 4.81
CA GLY A 145 29.10 7.15 6.27
C GLY A 145 27.80 6.56 6.82
N LEU A 146 26.65 6.76 6.15
CA LEU A 146 25.37 6.21 6.58
C LEU A 146 25.35 4.67 6.61
N LYS A 147 26.08 4.01 5.72
CA LYS A 147 26.20 2.54 5.71
C LYS A 147 26.87 1.99 6.97
N ARG A 148 27.75 2.76 7.62
CA ARG A 148 28.41 2.38 8.89
C ARG A 148 27.48 2.51 10.10
N LEU A 149 26.44 3.34 10.00
CA LEU A 149 25.48 3.63 11.07
C LEU A 149 24.34 2.59 11.18
N LYS A 150 24.45 1.42 10.51
CA LYS A 150 23.42 0.37 10.53
C LYS A 150 22.97 -0.04 11.95
N TRP A 151 23.92 -0.11 12.87
CA TRP A 151 23.62 -0.42 14.28
C TRP A 151 22.88 0.71 14.99
N VAL A 152 23.22 1.98 14.68
CA VAL A 152 22.52 3.14 15.24
C VAL A 152 21.06 3.16 14.79
N TYR A 153 20.79 2.89 13.50
CA TYR A 153 19.41 2.77 12.99
C TYR A 153 18.67 1.61 13.63
N GLY A 154 19.32 0.46 13.81
CA GLY A 154 18.74 -0.70 14.47
C GLY A 154 18.37 -0.40 15.93
N ILE A 155 19.28 0.20 16.70
CA ILE A 155 19.03 0.59 18.08
C ILE A 155 17.93 1.66 18.17
N LEU A 156 17.99 2.68 17.31
CA LEU A 156 16.99 3.74 17.27
C LEU A 156 15.60 3.19 16.93
N GLY A 157 15.50 2.30 15.93
CA GLY A 157 14.26 1.62 15.60
C GLY A 157 13.71 0.79 16.75
N LEU A 158 14.57 0.06 17.46
CA LEU A 158 14.19 -0.71 18.64
C LEU A 158 13.72 0.20 19.79
N LEU A 159 14.38 1.33 20.01
CA LEU A 159 13.98 2.32 21.02
C LEU A 159 12.62 2.95 20.67
N PHE A 160 12.39 3.31 19.41
CA PHE A 160 11.07 3.79 18.98
C PHE A 160 9.98 2.73 19.18
N LEU A 161 10.28 1.48 18.89
CA LEU A 161 9.35 0.38 19.14
C LEU A 161 9.08 0.20 20.63
N ALA A 162 10.11 0.21 21.46
CA ALA A 162 9.98 0.09 22.91
C ALA A 162 9.22 1.27 23.54
N SER A 163 9.37 2.48 23.00
CA SER A 163 8.65 3.66 23.49
C SER A 163 7.13 3.53 23.41
N VAL A 164 6.61 2.73 22.45
CA VAL A 164 5.17 2.45 22.34
C VAL A 164 4.64 1.72 23.57
N PHE A 165 5.42 0.81 24.17
CA PHE A 165 5.01 0.08 25.38
C PHE A 165 4.95 0.98 26.62
N VAL A 166 5.74 2.08 26.63
CA VAL A 166 5.81 3.01 27.78
C VAL A 166 4.84 4.17 27.64
N ILE A 167 4.68 4.71 26.43
CA ILE A 167 3.94 5.95 26.15
C ILE A 167 2.65 5.65 25.34
N GLY A 168 2.42 4.39 24.99
CA GLY A 168 1.29 4.01 24.16
C GLY A 168 -0.07 4.36 24.77
N THR A 169 -0.91 5.00 23.99
CA THR A 169 -2.32 5.27 24.34
C THR A 169 -3.23 4.21 23.74
N SER A 170 -4.22 3.76 24.52
CA SER A 170 -5.20 2.79 24.04
C SER A 170 -6.26 3.48 23.16
N GLN A 171 -6.37 3.05 21.91
CA GLN A 171 -7.50 3.42 21.03
C GLN A 171 -8.15 2.13 20.50
N ASN A 172 -9.46 2.01 20.65
CA ASN A 172 -10.24 0.85 20.18
C ASN A 172 -9.71 -0.51 20.70
N GLY A 173 -9.22 -0.55 21.95
CA GLY A 173 -8.73 -1.78 22.58
C GLY A 173 -7.28 -2.17 22.21
N ALA A 174 -6.58 -1.36 21.41
CA ALA A 174 -5.17 -1.57 21.07
C ALA A 174 -4.30 -0.43 21.61
N THR A 175 -3.23 -0.76 22.34
CA THR A 175 -2.28 0.20 22.95
C THR A 175 -1.13 0.58 22.02
N ASN A 176 -1.34 0.51 20.70
CA ASN A 176 -0.29 0.69 19.67
C ASN A 176 -0.22 2.12 19.13
N TRP A 177 -0.80 3.09 19.81
CA TRP A 177 -0.89 4.46 19.37
C TRP A 177 -0.04 5.37 20.24
N ILE A 178 0.77 6.24 19.64
CA ILE A 178 1.41 7.37 20.31
C ILE A 178 0.71 8.64 19.87
N SER A 179 0.17 9.40 20.83
CA SER A 179 -0.46 10.70 20.59
C SER A 179 0.62 11.77 20.55
N LEU A 180 0.78 12.43 19.40
CA LEU A 180 1.72 13.53 19.16
C LEU A 180 0.97 14.88 19.03
N GLY A 181 0.09 15.21 19.95
CA GLY A 181 -0.63 16.47 19.99
C GLY A 181 -1.72 16.60 18.92
N HIS A 182 -1.37 16.82 17.67
CA HIS A 182 -2.33 16.94 16.55
C HIS A 182 -2.46 15.70 15.67
N GLY A 183 -1.78 14.59 15.99
CA GLY A 183 -1.83 13.34 15.24
C GLY A 183 -1.48 12.14 16.09
N THR A 184 -1.93 10.96 15.66
CA THR A 184 -1.58 9.68 16.27
C THR A 184 -0.80 8.84 15.28
N VAL A 185 0.33 8.27 15.71
CA VAL A 185 1.11 7.31 14.94
C VAL A 185 0.80 5.92 15.44
N SER A 186 0.45 5.01 14.52
CA SER A 186 0.16 3.61 14.84
C SER A 186 1.31 2.72 14.43
N TYR A 187 1.73 1.85 15.34
CA TYR A 187 2.77 0.84 15.11
C TYR A 187 2.14 -0.56 14.99
N THR A 188 1.25 -0.73 14.04
CA THR A 188 0.43 -1.94 13.90
C THR A 188 1.15 -3.17 13.35
N HIS A 189 2.39 -3.06 12.89
CA HIS A 189 3.05 -4.19 12.22
C HIS A 189 3.65 -5.24 13.16
N LEU A 190 3.69 -5.00 14.47
CA LEU A 190 4.46 -5.84 15.39
C LEU A 190 3.68 -6.39 16.58
N THR A 191 2.40 -6.08 16.70
CA THR A 191 1.56 -6.69 17.73
C THR A 191 0.59 -7.67 17.13
N LEU A 192 0.85 -8.95 17.35
CA LEU A 192 -0.18 -9.98 17.26
C LEU A 192 -1.36 -9.57 18.15
N PRO A 193 -2.61 -9.72 17.68
CA PRO A 193 -3.79 -9.41 18.48
C PRO A 193 -3.91 -10.45 19.61
N THR A 194 -3.24 -10.21 20.72
CA THR A 194 -3.49 -10.88 21.97
C THR A 194 -4.37 -9.97 22.81
N ASN A 195 -5.65 -9.91 22.46
CA ASN A 195 -6.71 -9.76 23.45
C ASN A 195 -8.07 -9.83 22.73
N ARG A 196 -8.58 -11.03 22.70
CA ARG A 196 -10.00 -11.24 22.84
C ARG A 196 -10.27 -11.14 24.34
N GLU A 197 -10.87 -10.06 24.76
CA GLU A 197 -11.63 -10.05 26.00
C GLU A 197 -13.02 -9.57 25.66
N VAL A 198 -13.94 -10.49 25.76
CA VAL A 198 -15.33 -10.56 26.23
C VAL A 198 -16.15 -9.28 26.09
#